data_482490c50071ba46ae4bbffc1fbfddd3
#
_entry.id   482490c50071ba46ae4bbffc1fbfddd3
#
_cell.length_a   1.000
_cell.length_b   1.000
_cell.length_c   1.000
_cell.angle_alpha   90.00
_cell.angle_beta   90.00
_cell.angle_gamma   90.00
#
_symmetry.space_group_name_H-M   'P 1'
#
loop_
_entity.id
_entity.type
_entity.pdbx_description
1 polymer ?
#
loop_
_entity_poly.entity_id
_entity_poly.type
_entity_poly.pdbx_seq_one_letter_code
_entity_poly.pdbx_strand_id
1 'polypeptide(L)' 'MLARIEVDFVAQTHYGHDVVVKTGIEKVGNSSFVVIQEAWQNHVLVAKGKAVQVYFDFKTQKSDRIPDVYRARLESLIL' A
#
# COMPACT_ATOMS: atom_id res chain seq x y z
N MET A 1 -11.75 -0.18 3.29
CA MET A 1 -11.64 1.02 4.16
C MET A 1 -10.20 1.24 4.57
N LEU A 2 -9.73 2.46 4.45
CA LEU A 2 -8.39 2.83 4.87
C LEU A 2 -8.34 2.95 6.40
N ALA A 3 -7.48 2.17 7.04
CA ALA A 3 -7.36 2.15 8.49
C ALA A 3 -6.14 2.93 8.99
N ARG A 4 -5.06 3.00 8.21
CA ARG A 4 -3.82 3.66 8.63
C ARG A 4 -2.98 4.06 7.43
N ILE A 5 -2.31 5.20 7.54
CA ILE A 5 -1.31 5.66 6.56
C ILE A 5 -0.05 6.05 7.31
N GLU A 6 1.09 5.61 6.81
CA GLU A 6 2.41 6.03 7.27
C GLU A 6 3.21 6.52 6.06
N VAL A 7 3.85 7.67 6.18
CA VAL A 7 4.71 8.21 5.13
C VAL A 7 6.05 8.64 5.75
N ASP A 8 7.13 8.13 5.18
CA ASP A 8 8.48 8.51 5.58
C ASP A 8 9.19 9.20 4.42
N PHE A 9 9.73 10.38 4.66
CA PHE A 9 10.58 11.07 3.70
C PHE A 9 12.02 10.68 3.97
N VAL A 10 12.65 10.02 3.02
CA VAL A 10 13.97 9.41 3.17
C VAL A 10 15.08 10.35 2.68
N ALA A 11 14.79 11.08 1.60
CA ALA A 11 15.76 11.99 0.99
C ALA A 11 15.05 13.21 0.43
N GLN A 12 15.83 14.26 0.16
CA GLN A 12 15.29 15.48 -0.42
C GLN A 12 14.97 15.29 -1.91
N THR A 13 13.80 15.77 -2.33
CA THR A 13 13.44 15.80 -3.74
C THR A 13 14.04 17.03 -4.41
N HIS A 14 14.32 16.90 -5.71
CA HIS A 14 14.87 17.99 -6.51
C HIS A 14 13.86 18.47 -7.54
N TYR A 15 13.69 19.77 -7.62
CA TYR A 15 12.78 20.38 -8.58
C TYR A 15 13.25 20.11 -10.02
N GLY A 16 12.30 19.86 -10.90
CA GLY A 16 12.57 19.63 -12.32
C GLY A 16 12.95 18.21 -12.71
N HIS A 17 13.04 17.29 -11.75
CA HIS A 17 13.32 15.89 -12.03
C HIS A 17 12.05 15.04 -11.87
N ASP A 18 11.89 14.05 -12.74
CA ASP A 18 10.74 13.15 -12.68
C ASP A 18 10.81 12.24 -11.46
N VAL A 19 9.66 11.99 -10.87
CA VAL A 19 9.51 11.07 -9.76
C VAL A 19 8.81 9.81 -10.25
N VAL A 20 9.39 8.65 -9.98
CA VAL A 20 8.80 7.35 -10.29
C VAL A 20 8.18 6.79 -9.02
N VAL A 21 6.89 6.47 -9.08
CA VAL A 21 6.18 5.86 -7.96
C VAL A 21 5.97 4.38 -8.26
N LYS A 22 6.44 3.54 -7.35
CA LYS A 22 6.22 2.09 -7.40
C LYS A 22 5.22 1.70 -6.33
N THR A 23 4.24 0.90 -6.68
CA THR A 23 3.18 0.44 -5.78
C THR A 23 3.14 -1.07 -5.75
N GLY A 24 3.01 -1.65 -4.56
CA GLY A 24 2.89 -3.09 -4.40
C GLY A 24 2.19 -3.45 -3.09
N ILE A 25 2.06 -4.75 -2.86
CA ILE A 25 1.46 -5.29 -1.64
C ILE A 25 2.58 -5.86 -0.79
N GLU A 26 2.64 -5.46 0.49
CA GLU A 26 3.62 -5.98 1.44
C GLU A 26 3.15 -7.31 2.03
N LYS A 27 1.91 -7.35 2.49
CA LYS A 27 1.33 -8.58 3.03
C LYS A 27 -0.19 -8.54 2.95
N VAL A 28 -0.80 -9.72 3.00
CA VAL A 28 -2.26 -9.88 3.05
C VAL A 28 -2.60 -10.62 4.34
N GLY A 29 -3.41 -9.97 5.20
CA GLY A 29 -3.93 -10.58 6.41
C GLY A 29 -5.28 -11.24 6.19
N ASN A 30 -5.99 -11.53 7.28
CA ASN A 30 -7.30 -12.18 7.21
C ASN A 30 -8.38 -11.24 6.67
N SER A 31 -8.46 -10.03 7.20
CA SER A 31 -9.44 -9.01 6.81
C SER A 31 -8.79 -7.72 6.36
N SER A 32 -7.47 -7.68 6.23
CA SER A 32 -6.75 -6.48 5.84
C SER A 32 -5.56 -6.81 4.96
N PHE A 33 -5.04 -5.80 4.27
CA PHE A 33 -3.80 -5.92 3.51
C PHE A 33 -3.02 -4.61 3.59
N VAL A 34 -1.72 -4.71 3.37
CA VAL A 34 -0.82 -3.56 3.47
C VAL A 34 -0.30 -3.23 2.08
N VAL A 35 -0.59 -2.01 1.63
CA VAL A 35 -0.08 -1.46 0.38
C VAL A 35 1.17 -0.65 0.69
N ILE A 36 2.23 -0.87 -0.05
CA ILE A 36 3.43 -0.04 0.03
C ILE A 36 3.63 0.73 -1.26
N GLN A 37 4.11 1.94 -1.11
CA GLN A 37 4.47 2.82 -2.23
C GLN A 37 5.85 3.38 -1.98
N GLU A 38 6.65 3.45 -3.05
CA GLU A 38 7.98 4.01 -3.02
C GLU A 38 8.08 5.08 -4.11
N ALA A 39 8.56 6.25 -3.73
CA ALA A 39 8.85 7.32 -4.68
C ALA A 39 10.36 7.41 -4.90
N TRP A 40 10.77 7.33 -6.16
CA TRP A 40 12.17 7.35 -6.56
C TRP A 40 12.44 8.53 -7.47
N GLN A 41 13.57 9.18 -7.27
CA GLN A 41 14.03 10.26 -8.13
C GLN A 41 15.52 10.08 -8.41
N ASN A 42 15.90 10.03 -9.70
CA ASN A 42 17.30 9.81 -10.12
C ASN A 42 17.92 8.56 -9.48
N HIS A 43 17.14 7.45 -9.44
CA HIS A 43 17.56 6.17 -8.84
C HIS A 43 17.79 6.25 -7.32
N VAL A 44 17.27 7.28 -6.66
CA VAL A 44 17.34 7.43 -5.21
C VAL A 44 15.94 7.34 -4.62
N LEU A 45 15.77 6.55 -3.57
CA LEU A 45 14.50 6.49 -2.84
C LEU A 45 14.33 7.77 -2.04
N VAL A 46 13.28 8.54 -2.36
CA VAL A 46 13.03 9.83 -1.70
C VAL A 46 11.89 9.78 -0.69
N ALA A 47 10.93 8.85 -0.87
CA ALA A 47 9.83 8.68 0.07
C ALA A 47 9.33 7.25 0.05
N LYS A 48 8.80 6.80 1.18
CA LYS A 48 8.21 5.49 1.33
C LYS A 48 6.91 5.61 2.11
N GLY A 49 5.84 5.00 1.59
CA GLY A 49 4.54 5.03 2.22
C GLY A 49 3.98 3.65 2.46
N LYS A 50 3.22 3.50 3.53
CA LYS A 50 2.43 2.32 3.84
C LYS A 50 0.99 2.71 4.08
N ALA A 51 0.05 1.94 3.56
CA ALA A 51 -1.37 2.10 3.84
C ALA A 51 -1.95 0.76 4.24
N VAL A 52 -2.62 0.72 5.38
CA VAL A 52 -3.34 -0.46 5.83
C VAL A 52 -4.79 -0.33 5.39
N GLN A 53 -5.23 -1.26 4.54
CA GLN A 53 -6.60 -1.32 4.04
C GLN A 53 -7.33 -2.45 4.73
N VAL A 54 -8.55 -2.18 5.23
CA VAL A 54 -9.39 -3.18 5.88
C VAL A 54 -10.59 -3.47 4.99
N TYR A 55 -10.84 -4.75 4.74
CA TYR A 55 -12.05 -5.18 4.06
C TYR A 55 -13.21 -5.06 5.04
N PHE A 56 -14.19 -4.23 4.70
CA PHE A 56 -15.29 -3.88 5.58
C PHE A 56 -16.62 -4.22 4.92
N ASP A 57 -17.47 -4.96 5.65
CA ASP A 57 -18.82 -5.25 5.20
C ASP A 57 -19.77 -4.16 5.71
N PHE A 58 -20.28 -3.34 4.79
CA PHE A 58 -21.17 -2.23 5.13
C PHE A 58 -22.55 -2.71 5.62
N LYS A 59 -22.94 -3.94 5.27
CA LYS A 59 -24.23 -4.49 5.72
C LYS A 59 -24.20 -4.85 7.20
N THR A 60 -23.11 -5.47 7.66
CA THR A 60 -22.92 -5.86 9.06
C THR A 60 -22.18 -4.80 9.86
N GLN A 61 -21.57 -3.82 9.20
CA GLN A 61 -20.74 -2.76 9.79
C GLN A 61 -19.58 -3.33 10.59
N LYS A 62 -19.00 -4.43 10.10
CA LYS A 62 -17.85 -5.10 10.72
C LYS A 62 -16.79 -5.38 9.69
N SER A 63 -15.53 -5.46 10.13
CA SER A 63 -14.50 -5.98 9.26
C SER A 63 -14.79 -7.44 8.95
N ASP A 64 -14.51 -7.87 7.73
CA ASP A 64 -14.80 -9.21 7.28
C ASP A 64 -13.55 -9.80 6.63
N ARG A 65 -13.55 -11.13 6.50
CA ARG A 65 -12.47 -11.83 5.82
C ARG A 65 -12.43 -11.43 4.34
N ILE A 66 -11.24 -11.19 3.83
CA ILE A 66 -11.05 -10.91 2.40
C ILE A 66 -11.48 -12.14 1.59
N PRO A 67 -12.41 -11.99 0.62
CA PRO A 67 -12.80 -13.10 -0.23
C PRO A 67 -11.60 -13.73 -0.95
N ASP A 68 -11.61 -15.04 -1.11
CA ASP A 68 -10.48 -15.79 -1.67
C ASP A 68 -10.07 -15.29 -3.06
N VAL A 69 -11.02 -14.88 -3.88
CA VAL A 69 -10.74 -14.33 -5.22
C VAL A 69 -9.90 -13.06 -5.13
N TYR A 70 -10.25 -12.14 -4.23
CA TYR A 70 -9.50 -10.91 -4.03
C TYR A 70 -8.17 -11.17 -3.33
N ARG A 71 -8.17 -12.11 -2.37
CA ARG A 71 -6.94 -12.51 -1.69
C ARG A 71 -5.90 -13.03 -2.67
N ALA A 72 -6.29 -13.89 -3.60
CA ALA A 72 -5.38 -14.42 -4.60
C ALA A 72 -4.78 -13.31 -5.47
N ARG A 73 -5.59 -12.33 -5.86
CA ARG A 73 -5.09 -11.18 -6.61
C ARG A 73 -4.09 -10.35 -5.81
N LEU A 74 -4.40 -10.07 -4.55
CA LEU A 74 -3.52 -9.29 -3.68
C LEU A 74 -2.20 -10.02 -3.44
N GLU A 75 -2.26 -11.33 -3.20
CA GLU A 75 -1.06 -12.14 -2.98
C GLU A 75 -0.16 -12.18 -4.22
N SER A 76 -0.74 -12.12 -5.42
CA SER A 76 0.04 -12.09 -6.65
C SER A 76 0.83 -10.78 -6.81
N LEU A 77 0.46 -9.73 -6.08
CA LEU A 77 1.11 -8.42 -6.10
C LEU A 77 2.10 -8.21 -4.95
N ILE A 78 2.30 -9.22 -4.11
CA ILE A 78 3.27 -9.14 -3.02
C ILE A 78 4.68 -9.02 -3.59
N LEU A 79 5.40 -8.05 -3.07
CA LEU A 79 6.77 -7.74 -3.48
C LEU A 79 7.78 -8.69 -2.84
#